data_4c4243d2aec621252c4de3f7fdcfa667
#
_entry.id   4c4243d2aec621252c4de3f7fdcfa667
#
_cell.length_a   1.000
_cell.length_b   1.000
_cell.length_c   1.000
_cell.angle_alpha   90.00
_cell.angle_beta   90.00
_cell.angle_gamma   90.00
#
_symmetry.space_group_name_H-M   'P 1'
#
loop_
_entity.id
_entity.type
_entity.pdbx_description
1 polymer ?
#
loop_
_entity_poly.entity_id
_entity_poly.type
_entity_poly.pdbx_seq_one_letter_code
_entity_poly.pdbx_strand_id
1 'polypeptide(L)'
;MKDRFELRKTGIRNFEVRAYDDLVKRIGEADVVLASGMWKNDLIAHAPRLKFVQSISSGMEQYSKEQLAAKGVRLASAAGVNARAVAEHAIALVLAVARRIPEARDNQAKKVWRGMIGDLTQREDELGGKTMMVVGMGRIGSHLAKLAKAFDMKVIGIRREPKSGTNGADSIHGMADVVKLVPQADFVVLTCALTPETQGLMSAAAFAAMKPLAYFINVARGRVADEAALIKTLEAGKIAGAGIDVTADEPLPAASPFWTMPQVLVTPHTAGETRAYEDMCSTS
;
A
#
# COMPACT_ATOMS: atom_id res chain seq x y z
N MET A 1 -19.25 11.95 4.29
CA MET A 1 -19.96 10.64 4.25
C MET A 1 -21.43 10.75 4.63
N LYS A 2 -21.80 11.46 5.70
CA LYS A 2 -23.20 11.65 6.15
C LYS A 2 -24.12 12.15 5.03
N ASP A 3 -23.76 13.25 4.36
CA ASP A 3 -24.59 13.85 3.30
C ASP A 3 -24.85 12.88 2.14
N ARG A 4 -23.84 12.10 1.76
CA ARG A 4 -23.95 11.06 0.72
C ARG A 4 -24.85 9.92 1.14
N PHE A 5 -24.86 9.55 2.43
CA PHE A 5 -25.76 8.54 2.98
C PHE A 5 -27.21 9.07 2.99
N GLU A 6 -27.43 10.33 3.35
CA GLU A 6 -28.75 10.97 3.36
C GLU A 6 -29.36 11.08 1.96
N LEU A 7 -28.54 11.30 0.93
CA LEU A 7 -29.01 11.30 -0.48
C LEU A 7 -29.67 9.97 -0.90
N ARG A 8 -29.40 8.86 -0.21
CA ARG A 8 -30.01 7.54 -0.50
C ARG A 8 -31.42 7.39 0.04
N LYS A 9 -31.91 8.32 0.85
CA LYS A 9 -33.27 8.32 1.40
C LYS A 9 -33.68 6.99 2.06
N THR A 10 -32.76 6.34 2.77
CA THR A 10 -32.97 5.01 3.39
C THR A 10 -33.95 5.04 4.55
N GLY A 11 -34.28 6.20 5.10
CA GLY A 11 -35.04 6.35 6.35
C GLY A 11 -34.28 5.97 7.61
N ILE A 12 -33.03 5.54 7.51
CA ILE A 12 -32.20 5.15 8.66
C ILE A 12 -31.73 6.41 9.39
N ARG A 13 -32.00 6.47 10.69
CA ARG A 13 -31.50 7.54 11.55
C ARG A 13 -29.97 7.46 11.61
N ASN A 14 -29.29 8.54 11.29
CA ASN A 14 -27.84 8.60 11.28
C ASN A 14 -27.31 9.88 11.92
N PHE A 15 -26.05 9.85 12.35
CA PHE A 15 -25.29 11.00 12.81
C PHE A 15 -23.82 10.83 12.47
N GLU A 16 -23.10 11.93 12.37
CA GLU A 16 -21.66 11.97 12.13
C GLU A 16 -20.94 12.53 13.37
N VAL A 17 -19.78 11.96 13.67
CA VAL A 17 -18.89 12.37 14.76
C VAL A 17 -17.50 12.59 14.20
N ARG A 18 -16.85 13.70 14.57
CA ARG A 18 -15.53 14.09 14.05
C ARG A 18 -14.44 14.19 15.12
N ALA A 19 -14.78 13.96 16.38
CA ALA A 19 -13.86 13.94 17.48
C ALA A 19 -14.02 12.65 18.31
N TYR A 20 -12.93 12.12 18.83
CA TYR A 20 -12.92 10.87 19.59
C TYR A 20 -13.79 10.95 20.85
N ASP A 21 -13.69 12.02 21.61
CA ASP A 21 -14.47 12.21 22.85
C ASP A 21 -15.98 12.24 22.62
N ASP A 22 -16.41 12.82 21.49
CA ASP A 22 -17.82 12.81 21.11
C ASP A 22 -18.26 11.43 20.59
N LEU A 23 -17.34 10.68 19.97
CA LEU A 23 -17.60 9.29 19.58
C LEU A 23 -17.84 8.43 20.83
N VAL A 24 -17.00 8.55 21.86
CA VAL A 24 -17.17 7.82 23.13
C VAL A 24 -18.54 8.13 23.76
N LYS A 25 -18.97 9.40 23.77
CA LYS A 25 -20.26 9.81 24.35
C LYS A 25 -21.46 9.25 23.60
N ARG A 26 -21.35 9.11 22.27
CA ARG A 26 -22.50 8.80 21.40
C ARG A 26 -22.54 7.40 20.84
N ILE A 27 -21.45 6.63 20.92
CA ILE A 27 -21.39 5.30 20.32
C ILE A 27 -22.43 4.33 20.89
N GLY A 28 -22.86 4.56 22.15
CA GLY A 28 -23.93 3.80 22.79
C GLY A 28 -25.29 3.89 22.11
N GLU A 29 -25.51 4.92 21.25
CA GLU A 29 -26.74 5.09 20.48
C GLU A 29 -26.74 4.27 19.18
N ALA A 30 -25.58 3.76 18.72
CA ALA A 30 -25.40 3.19 17.41
C ALA A 30 -25.59 1.66 17.39
N ASP A 31 -26.37 1.17 16.44
CA ASP A 31 -26.44 -0.26 16.08
C ASP A 31 -25.38 -0.63 15.04
N VAL A 32 -24.98 0.33 14.19
CA VAL A 32 -23.99 0.18 13.12
C VAL A 32 -23.03 1.36 13.17
N VAL A 33 -21.73 1.10 13.04
CA VAL A 33 -20.69 2.12 12.97
C VAL A 33 -19.92 1.99 11.66
N LEU A 34 -19.85 3.07 10.89
CA LEU A 34 -18.88 3.21 9.80
C LEU A 34 -17.64 3.90 10.40
N ALA A 35 -16.56 3.15 10.53
CA ALA A 35 -15.37 3.58 11.26
C ALA A 35 -14.22 3.91 10.30
N SER A 36 -13.49 4.99 10.63
CA SER A 36 -12.22 5.39 10.04
C SER A 36 -11.08 5.22 11.06
N GLY A 37 -10.01 5.96 10.93
CA GLY A 37 -8.85 5.97 11.85
C GLY A 37 -9.17 6.33 13.32
N MET A 38 -10.38 6.80 13.64
CA MET A 38 -10.79 7.09 15.02
C MET A 38 -11.16 5.85 15.85
N TRP A 39 -11.24 4.66 15.24
CA TRP A 39 -11.58 3.44 16.01
C TRP A 39 -10.48 3.07 16.99
N LYS A 40 -10.88 2.85 18.24
CA LYS A 40 -10.08 2.21 19.29
C LYS A 40 -10.91 1.12 19.95
N ASN A 41 -10.28 0.06 20.44
CA ASN A 41 -10.99 -1.11 20.96
C ASN A 41 -11.71 -0.87 22.29
N ASP A 42 -11.35 0.16 23.04
CA ASP A 42 -12.08 0.60 24.25
C ASP A 42 -13.51 1.07 23.96
N LEU A 43 -13.78 1.54 22.73
CA LEU A 43 -15.13 1.89 22.28
C LEU A 43 -16.12 0.72 22.39
N ILE A 44 -15.65 -0.52 22.32
CA ILE A 44 -16.49 -1.72 22.44
C ILE A 44 -17.20 -1.76 23.81
N ALA A 45 -16.56 -1.26 24.87
CA ALA A 45 -17.16 -1.19 26.20
C ALA A 45 -18.33 -0.18 26.28
N HIS A 46 -18.26 0.87 25.49
CA HIS A 46 -19.25 1.97 25.47
C HIS A 46 -20.37 1.78 24.43
N ALA A 47 -20.37 0.64 23.70
CA ALA A 47 -21.28 0.39 22.59
C ALA A 47 -22.21 -0.81 22.84
N PRO A 48 -23.18 -0.73 23.80
CA PRO A 48 -24.04 -1.87 24.19
C PRO A 48 -25.00 -2.32 23.08
N ARG A 49 -25.32 -1.45 22.11
CA ARG A 49 -26.25 -1.73 21.03
C ARG A 49 -25.58 -2.15 19.73
N LEU A 50 -24.24 -2.06 19.67
CA LEU A 50 -23.47 -2.26 18.45
C LEU A 50 -23.61 -3.71 17.93
N LYS A 51 -23.97 -3.85 16.65
CA LYS A 51 -24.15 -5.13 15.95
C LYS A 51 -23.19 -5.29 14.78
N PHE A 52 -22.73 -4.16 14.20
CA PHE A 52 -21.93 -4.19 13.00
C PHE A 52 -20.96 -3.01 12.94
N VAL A 53 -19.71 -3.30 12.59
CA VAL A 53 -18.70 -2.29 12.27
C VAL A 53 -18.27 -2.46 10.83
N GLN A 54 -18.45 -1.42 10.03
CA GLN A 54 -17.91 -1.29 8.68
C GLN A 54 -16.66 -0.42 8.75
N SER A 55 -15.49 -1.01 8.60
CA SER A 55 -14.27 -0.23 8.35
C SER A 55 -14.34 0.36 6.94
N ILE A 56 -14.07 1.67 6.81
CA ILE A 56 -13.89 2.29 5.50
C ILE A 56 -12.48 2.05 4.94
N SER A 57 -11.57 1.47 5.72
CA SER A 57 -10.22 1.08 5.29
C SER A 57 -10.19 -0.37 4.81
N SER A 58 -9.21 -0.68 3.96
CA SER A 58 -8.91 -2.08 3.58
C SER A 58 -8.23 -2.84 4.72
N GLY A 59 -7.37 -2.17 5.49
CA GLY A 59 -6.72 -2.72 6.69
C GLY A 59 -7.67 -2.80 7.87
N MET A 60 -7.49 -3.82 8.71
CA MET A 60 -8.28 -4.06 9.91
C MET A 60 -7.40 -4.30 11.15
N GLU A 61 -6.15 -3.88 11.09
CA GLU A 61 -5.16 -4.13 12.14
C GLU A 61 -5.53 -3.46 13.47
N GLN A 62 -6.26 -2.33 13.41
CA GLN A 62 -6.72 -1.59 14.60
C GLN A 62 -7.91 -2.23 15.31
N TYR A 63 -8.61 -3.21 14.70
CA TYR A 63 -9.79 -3.83 15.30
C TYR A 63 -9.44 -5.14 16.00
N SER A 64 -9.81 -5.27 17.30
CA SER A 64 -9.78 -6.56 17.99
C SER A 64 -10.96 -7.42 17.53
N LYS A 65 -10.68 -8.36 16.63
CA LYS A 65 -11.68 -9.30 16.12
C LYS A 65 -12.25 -10.18 17.23
N GLU A 66 -11.40 -10.54 18.19
CA GLU A 66 -11.75 -11.37 19.34
C GLU A 66 -12.76 -10.66 20.23
N GLN A 67 -12.52 -9.38 20.58
CA GLN A 67 -13.42 -8.60 21.42
C GLN A 67 -14.75 -8.31 20.73
N LEU A 68 -14.73 -7.99 19.43
CA LEU A 68 -15.94 -7.78 18.65
C LEU A 68 -16.77 -9.06 18.55
N ALA A 69 -16.14 -10.20 18.24
CA ALA A 69 -16.81 -11.49 18.16
C ALA A 69 -17.40 -11.92 19.51
N ALA A 70 -16.69 -11.70 20.63
CA ALA A 70 -17.19 -12.00 21.98
C ALA A 70 -18.47 -11.24 22.33
N LYS A 71 -18.68 -10.05 21.74
CA LYS A 71 -19.92 -9.26 21.86
C LYS A 71 -20.95 -9.50 20.74
N GLY A 72 -20.71 -10.45 19.84
CA GLY A 72 -21.58 -10.74 18.71
C GLY A 72 -21.58 -9.63 17.65
N VAL A 73 -20.58 -8.74 17.66
CA VAL A 73 -20.46 -7.64 16.69
C VAL A 73 -19.75 -8.15 15.44
N ARG A 74 -20.38 -8.03 14.29
CA ARG A 74 -19.77 -8.36 12.99
C ARG A 74 -18.87 -7.23 12.51
N LEU A 75 -17.74 -7.59 11.92
CA LEU A 75 -16.78 -6.65 11.33
C LEU A 75 -16.62 -6.92 9.84
N ALA A 76 -16.72 -5.87 9.03
CA ALA A 76 -16.37 -5.90 7.62
C ALA A 76 -15.41 -4.75 7.27
N SER A 77 -14.66 -4.92 6.19
CA SER A 77 -13.76 -3.89 5.66
C SER A 77 -14.16 -3.47 4.26
N ALA A 78 -13.70 -2.30 3.83
CA ALA A 78 -13.81 -1.83 2.45
C ALA A 78 -12.73 -2.44 1.54
N ALA A 79 -12.27 -3.67 1.84
CA ALA A 79 -11.22 -4.33 1.09
C ALA A 79 -11.59 -4.46 -0.40
N GLY A 80 -10.74 -3.93 -1.26
CA GLY A 80 -10.89 -3.97 -2.71
C GLY A 80 -11.59 -2.76 -3.33
N VAL A 81 -12.22 -1.90 -2.55
CA VAL A 81 -12.84 -0.64 -3.02
C VAL A 81 -11.80 0.26 -3.70
N ASN A 82 -10.62 0.37 -3.13
CA ASN A 82 -9.51 1.19 -3.65
C ASN A 82 -8.46 0.39 -4.44
N ALA A 83 -8.74 -0.88 -4.79
CA ALA A 83 -7.72 -1.74 -5.39
C ALA A 83 -7.15 -1.19 -6.70
N ARG A 84 -8.00 -0.55 -7.51
CA ARG A 84 -7.58 0.11 -8.75
C ARG A 84 -6.68 1.31 -8.46
N ALA A 85 -7.11 2.19 -7.55
CA ALA A 85 -6.36 3.39 -7.18
C ALA A 85 -4.97 3.06 -6.67
N VAL A 86 -4.86 2.07 -5.75
CA VAL A 86 -3.58 1.62 -5.22
C VAL A 86 -2.69 1.01 -6.31
N ALA A 87 -3.25 0.27 -7.26
CA ALA A 87 -2.48 -0.27 -8.39
C ALA A 87 -1.99 0.83 -9.35
N GLU A 88 -2.83 1.84 -9.61
CA GLU A 88 -2.46 3.03 -10.39
C GLU A 88 -1.37 3.84 -9.69
N HIS A 89 -1.46 4.01 -8.37
CA HIS A 89 -0.40 4.66 -7.58
C HIS A 89 0.91 3.86 -7.60
N ALA A 90 0.84 2.53 -7.46
CA ALA A 90 2.02 1.67 -7.54
C ALA A 90 2.75 1.79 -8.88
N ILE A 91 2.03 1.74 -10.00
CA ILE A 91 2.65 1.90 -11.33
C ILE A 91 3.15 3.34 -11.54
N ALA A 92 2.49 4.36 -10.95
CA ALA A 92 2.97 5.73 -10.98
C ALA A 92 4.32 5.87 -10.24
N LEU A 93 4.48 5.25 -9.06
CA LEU A 93 5.75 5.19 -8.34
C LEU A 93 6.83 4.47 -9.17
N VAL A 94 6.50 3.31 -9.79
CA VAL A 94 7.40 2.58 -10.70
C VAL A 94 7.90 3.50 -11.81
N LEU A 95 6.98 4.16 -12.52
CA LEU A 95 7.33 5.09 -13.60
C LEU A 95 8.12 6.29 -13.09
N ALA A 96 7.75 6.85 -11.94
CA ALA A 96 8.42 8.01 -11.39
C ALA A 96 9.90 7.73 -11.06
N VAL A 97 10.20 6.58 -10.42
CA VAL A 97 11.60 6.24 -10.09
C VAL A 97 12.37 5.81 -11.34
N ALA A 98 11.80 5.00 -12.22
CA ALA A 98 12.46 4.56 -13.45
C ALA A 98 12.79 5.72 -14.40
N ARG A 99 11.91 6.72 -14.48
CA ARG A 99 12.06 7.89 -15.36
C ARG A 99 12.67 9.11 -14.66
N ARG A 100 13.14 8.96 -13.40
CA ARG A 100 13.77 10.00 -12.59
C ARG A 100 12.94 11.29 -12.49
N ILE A 101 11.62 11.16 -12.44
CA ILE A 101 10.69 12.31 -12.37
C ILE A 101 10.93 13.19 -11.13
N PRO A 102 11.22 12.64 -9.91
CA PRO A 102 11.57 13.46 -8.75
C PRO A 102 12.75 14.37 -9.00
N GLU A 103 13.85 13.86 -9.59
CA GLU A 103 15.02 14.66 -9.95
C GLU A 103 14.67 15.76 -10.95
N ALA A 104 13.87 15.45 -11.97
CA ALA A 104 13.42 16.44 -12.94
C ALA A 104 12.61 17.56 -12.27
N ARG A 105 11.75 17.23 -11.29
CA ARG A 105 10.98 18.20 -10.49
C ARG A 105 11.91 19.09 -9.64
N ASP A 106 12.92 18.50 -9.00
CA ASP A 106 13.90 19.24 -8.20
C ASP A 106 14.73 20.16 -9.06
N ASN A 107 15.16 19.71 -10.23
CA ASN A 107 15.88 20.51 -11.22
C ASN A 107 15.01 21.66 -11.74
N GLN A 108 13.72 21.43 -11.97
CA GLN A 108 12.77 22.49 -12.34
C GLN A 108 12.72 23.59 -11.26
N ALA A 109 12.65 23.21 -9.98
CA ALA A 109 12.63 24.17 -8.87
C ALA A 109 13.91 25.02 -8.81
N LYS A 110 15.05 24.42 -9.17
CA LYS A 110 16.37 25.06 -9.24
C LYS A 110 16.64 25.76 -10.57
N LYS A 111 15.72 25.70 -11.54
CA LYS A 111 15.88 26.21 -12.92
C LYS A 111 17.10 25.59 -13.65
N VAL A 112 17.37 24.30 -13.37
CA VAL A 112 18.45 23.54 -13.99
C VAL A 112 17.88 22.71 -15.15
N TRP A 113 18.42 22.97 -16.35
CA TRP A 113 18.21 22.13 -17.53
C TRP A 113 19.40 21.20 -17.68
N ARG A 114 19.28 19.95 -17.18
CA ARG A 114 20.39 19.02 -17.28
C ARG A 114 20.66 18.58 -18.73
N GLY A 115 21.92 18.39 -19.05
CA GLY A 115 22.35 17.83 -20.32
C GLY A 115 22.10 16.31 -20.42
N MET A 116 22.47 15.72 -21.56
CA MET A 116 22.46 14.27 -21.73
C MET A 116 23.48 13.61 -20.80
N ILE A 117 23.06 12.49 -20.21
CA ILE A 117 23.93 11.65 -19.38
C ILE A 117 24.75 10.74 -20.30
N GLY A 118 26.09 10.86 -20.24
CA GLY A 118 27.02 10.04 -21.05
C GLY A 118 27.05 8.57 -20.61
N ASP A 119 27.07 8.35 -19.29
CA ASP A 119 27.06 7.02 -18.69
C ASP A 119 25.67 6.38 -18.83
N LEU A 120 25.59 5.31 -19.61
CA LEU A 120 24.33 4.59 -19.88
C LEU A 120 23.73 4.01 -18.59
N THR A 121 24.53 3.65 -17.60
CA THR A 121 24.04 3.07 -16.33
C THR A 121 23.35 4.10 -15.45
N GLN A 122 23.55 5.38 -15.72
CA GLN A 122 22.95 6.51 -14.99
C GLN A 122 21.74 7.12 -15.72
N ARG A 123 21.38 6.60 -16.87
CA ARG A 123 20.20 7.07 -17.62
C ARG A 123 18.90 6.56 -17.01
N GLU A 124 17.83 7.18 -17.46
CA GLU A 124 16.46 6.71 -17.22
C GLU A 124 16.27 5.31 -17.76
N ASP A 125 15.46 4.51 -17.07
CA ASP A 125 15.13 3.15 -17.46
C ASP A 125 13.80 3.06 -18.24
N GLU A 126 13.64 2.03 -19.06
CA GLU A 126 12.40 1.68 -19.73
C GLU A 126 11.79 0.44 -19.06
N LEU A 127 10.46 0.30 -19.09
CA LEU A 127 9.77 -0.82 -18.48
C LEU A 127 9.69 -2.05 -19.38
N GLY A 128 9.67 -1.85 -20.71
CA GLY A 128 9.54 -2.91 -21.69
C GLY A 128 10.62 -3.99 -21.54
N GLY A 129 10.22 -5.25 -21.49
CA GLY A 129 11.10 -6.40 -21.30
C GLY A 129 11.62 -6.62 -19.88
N LYS A 130 11.43 -5.68 -18.96
CA LYS A 130 11.80 -5.80 -17.55
C LYS A 130 10.87 -6.75 -16.78
N THR A 131 11.34 -7.24 -15.66
CA THR A 131 10.58 -8.16 -14.79
C THR A 131 10.08 -7.41 -13.55
N MET A 132 8.78 -7.43 -13.33
CA MET A 132 8.15 -6.98 -12.09
C MET A 132 7.77 -8.18 -11.23
N MET A 133 8.24 -8.23 -9.99
CA MET A 133 7.76 -9.16 -8.97
C MET A 133 6.69 -8.47 -8.13
N VAL A 134 5.46 -8.99 -8.18
CA VAL A 134 4.33 -8.49 -7.40
C VAL A 134 4.09 -9.38 -6.19
N VAL A 135 4.42 -8.88 -5.01
CA VAL A 135 4.23 -9.60 -3.74
C VAL A 135 2.84 -9.30 -3.19
N GLY A 136 1.93 -10.26 -3.36
CA GLY A 136 0.52 -10.10 -3.00
C GLY A 136 -0.41 -10.06 -4.21
N MET A 137 -0.59 -11.18 -4.91
CA MET A 137 -1.48 -11.32 -6.08
C MET A 137 -2.97 -11.38 -5.70
N GLY A 138 -3.41 -10.41 -4.87
CA GLY A 138 -4.81 -10.13 -4.58
C GLY A 138 -5.43 -9.18 -5.61
N ARG A 139 -6.49 -8.44 -5.21
CA ARG A 139 -7.16 -7.48 -6.10
C ARG A 139 -6.22 -6.39 -6.61
N ILE A 140 -5.40 -5.79 -5.71
CA ILE A 140 -4.41 -4.76 -6.08
C ILE A 140 -3.37 -5.35 -7.03
N GLY A 141 -2.70 -6.43 -6.62
CA GLY A 141 -1.65 -7.06 -7.42
C GLY A 141 -2.12 -7.52 -8.79
N SER A 142 -3.37 -8.01 -8.91
CA SER A 142 -3.95 -8.40 -10.20
C SER A 142 -4.20 -7.19 -11.13
N HIS A 143 -4.61 -6.03 -10.58
CA HIS A 143 -4.71 -4.81 -11.36
C HIS A 143 -3.32 -4.31 -11.77
N LEU A 144 -2.35 -4.33 -10.86
CA LEU A 144 -0.98 -3.94 -11.15
C LEU A 144 -0.34 -4.84 -12.22
N ALA A 145 -0.56 -6.16 -12.14
CA ALA A 145 -0.07 -7.10 -13.16
C ALA A 145 -0.60 -6.75 -14.56
N LYS A 146 -1.88 -6.39 -14.69
CA LYS A 146 -2.46 -5.94 -15.96
C LYS A 146 -1.81 -4.66 -16.48
N LEU A 147 -1.53 -3.70 -15.59
CA LEU A 147 -0.83 -2.47 -15.96
C LEU A 147 0.61 -2.77 -16.39
N ALA A 148 1.34 -3.61 -15.64
CA ALA A 148 2.69 -4.02 -16.01
C ALA A 148 2.74 -4.72 -17.37
N LYS A 149 1.76 -5.59 -17.69
CA LYS A 149 1.65 -6.24 -19.01
C LYS A 149 1.40 -5.23 -20.12
N ALA A 150 0.67 -4.14 -19.88
CA ALA A 150 0.49 -3.07 -20.86
C ALA A 150 1.77 -2.27 -21.17
N PHE A 151 2.79 -2.38 -20.30
CA PHE A 151 4.14 -1.87 -20.51
C PHE A 151 5.12 -2.97 -21.00
N ASP A 152 4.63 -4.08 -21.53
CA ASP A 152 5.41 -5.21 -22.04
C ASP A 152 6.37 -5.82 -20.99
N MET A 153 6.03 -5.70 -19.70
CA MET A 153 6.80 -6.32 -18.62
C MET A 153 6.50 -7.80 -18.45
N LYS A 154 7.47 -8.55 -17.94
CA LYS A 154 7.26 -9.88 -17.35
C LYS A 154 6.80 -9.72 -15.91
N VAL A 155 5.83 -10.53 -15.47
CA VAL A 155 5.27 -10.44 -14.13
C VAL A 155 5.42 -11.76 -13.39
N ILE A 156 6.16 -11.75 -12.28
CA ILE A 156 6.25 -12.83 -11.30
C ILE A 156 5.33 -12.48 -10.15
N GLY A 157 4.28 -13.26 -9.94
CA GLY A 157 3.33 -13.07 -8.85
C GLY A 157 3.69 -13.93 -7.63
N ILE A 158 3.59 -13.34 -6.44
CA ILE A 158 3.75 -14.04 -5.16
C ILE A 158 2.44 -13.98 -4.39
N ARG A 159 1.97 -15.14 -3.89
CA ARG A 159 0.75 -15.22 -3.09
C ARG A 159 0.76 -16.44 -2.16
N ARG A 160 -0.14 -16.42 -1.14
CA ARG A 160 -0.28 -17.52 -0.18
C ARG A 160 -0.71 -18.83 -0.84
N GLU A 161 -1.69 -18.76 -1.74
CA GLU A 161 -2.27 -19.91 -2.44
C GLU A 161 -1.87 -19.89 -3.93
N PRO A 162 -0.70 -20.42 -4.31
CA PRO A 162 -0.19 -20.33 -5.69
C PRO A 162 -1.13 -20.96 -6.74
N LYS A 163 -1.87 -22.01 -6.34
CA LYS A 163 -2.76 -22.76 -7.25
C LYS A 163 -4.04 -22.00 -7.66
N SER A 164 -4.31 -20.82 -7.09
CA SER A 164 -5.57 -20.07 -7.33
C SER A 164 -5.58 -19.23 -8.61
N GLY A 165 -4.81 -19.60 -9.65
CA GLY A 165 -4.75 -18.93 -10.94
C GLY A 165 -3.70 -17.81 -11.01
N THR A 166 -3.37 -17.38 -12.24
CA THR A 166 -2.27 -16.43 -12.51
C THR A 166 -2.63 -14.97 -12.26
N ASN A 167 -3.92 -14.61 -12.35
CA ASN A 167 -4.41 -13.23 -12.16
C ASN A 167 -3.65 -12.17 -12.99
N GLY A 168 -3.19 -12.55 -14.19
CA GLY A 168 -2.46 -11.66 -15.10
C GLY A 168 -0.94 -11.73 -14.97
N ALA A 169 -0.37 -12.50 -14.05
CA ALA A 169 1.07 -12.78 -13.99
C ALA A 169 1.48 -13.88 -14.96
N ASP A 170 2.76 -13.90 -15.37
CA ASP A 170 3.33 -14.95 -16.21
C ASP A 170 3.63 -16.22 -15.39
N SER A 171 3.95 -16.05 -14.10
CA SER A 171 4.14 -17.16 -13.15
C SER A 171 3.67 -16.77 -11.76
N ILE A 172 3.23 -17.77 -10.97
CA ILE A 172 2.80 -17.59 -9.57
C ILE A 172 3.58 -18.53 -8.66
N HIS A 173 4.04 -17.97 -7.53
CA HIS A 173 4.84 -18.66 -6.53
C HIS A 173 4.36 -18.38 -5.10
N GLY A 174 4.88 -19.15 -4.14
CA GLY A 174 4.57 -19.01 -2.72
C GLY A 174 5.38 -17.89 -2.03
N MET A 175 4.93 -17.50 -0.83
CA MET A 175 5.63 -16.48 -0.03
C MET A 175 7.08 -16.92 0.33
N ALA A 176 7.32 -18.21 0.54
CA ALA A 176 8.65 -18.75 0.84
C ALA A 176 9.65 -18.60 -0.32
N ASP A 177 9.18 -18.38 -1.54
CA ASP A 177 10.04 -18.26 -2.72
C ASP A 177 10.59 -16.85 -2.93
N VAL A 178 10.16 -15.84 -2.14
CA VAL A 178 10.51 -14.42 -2.35
C VAL A 178 12.02 -14.24 -2.48
N VAL A 179 12.82 -14.67 -1.51
CA VAL A 179 14.28 -14.47 -1.51
C VAL A 179 14.93 -15.15 -2.72
N LYS A 180 14.43 -16.31 -3.16
CA LYS A 180 14.93 -17.05 -4.32
C LYS A 180 14.60 -16.35 -5.64
N LEU A 181 13.47 -15.64 -5.71
CA LEU A 181 12.97 -15.04 -6.95
C LEU A 181 13.35 -13.56 -7.12
N VAL A 182 13.60 -12.86 -6.02
CA VAL A 182 14.04 -11.45 -6.03
C VAL A 182 15.20 -11.17 -7.01
N PRO A 183 16.24 -12.06 -7.18
CA PRO A 183 17.32 -11.84 -8.15
C PRO A 183 16.85 -11.76 -9.62
N GLN A 184 15.62 -12.17 -9.93
CA GLN A 184 15.08 -12.12 -11.29
C GLN A 184 14.36 -10.80 -11.57
N ALA A 185 13.98 -10.03 -10.53
CA ALA A 185 13.15 -8.85 -10.64
C ALA A 185 13.96 -7.57 -10.85
N ASP A 186 13.52 -6.73 -11.77
CA ASP A 186 13.98 -5.36 -11.93
C ASP A 186 13.15 -4.41 -11.04
N PHE A 187 11.90 -4.76 -10.78
CA PHE A 187 11.01 -4.06 -9.86
C PHE A 187 10.38 -5.05 -8.88
N VAL A 188 10.50 -4.78 -7.59
CA VAL A 188 9.84 -5.55 -6.51
C VAL A 188 8.76 -4.67 -5.91
N VAL A 189 7.48 -5.07 -6.06
CA VAL A 189 6.33 -4.27 -5.63
C VAL A 189 5.51 -5.02 -4.59
N LEU A 190 5.36 -4.44 -3.39
CA LEU A 190 4.55 -4.99 -2.32
C LEU A 190 3.12 -4.49 -2.39
N THR A 191 2.16 -5.42 -2.43
CA THR A 191 0.71 -5.18 -2.44
C THR A 191 -0.04 -6.14 -1.50
N CYS A 192 0.69 -6.88 -0.65
CA CYS A 192 0.12 -7.85 0.27
C CYS A 192 -0.37 -7.19 1.58
N ALA A 193 -1.30 -7.84 2.29
CA ALA A 193 -1.66 -7.44 3.64
C ALA A 193 -0.51 -7.73 4.63
N LEU A 194 -0.45 -6.97 5.72
CA LEU A 194 0.42 -7.28 6.85
C LEU A 194 -0.22 -8.41 7.67
N THR A 195 0.50 -9.50 7.79
CA THR A 195 0.16 -10.67 8.59
C THR A 195 1.41 -11.18 9.29
N PRO A 196 1.32 -12.12 10.25
CA PRO A 196 2.53 -12.74 10.82
C PRO A 196 3.48 -13.33 9.77
N GLU A 197 2.94 -13.87 8.66
CA GLU A 197 3.75 -14.48 7.58
C GLU A 197 4.39 -13.44 6.65
N THR A 198 3.83 -12.24 6.56
CA THR A 198 4.33 -11.18 5.66
C THR A 198 5.13 -10.11 6.39
N GLN A 199 5.12 -10.10 7.71
CA GLN A 199 5.92 -9.18 8.51
C GLN A 199 7.41 -9.45 8.28
N GLY A 200 8.16 -8.43 7.85
CA GLY A 200 9.58 -8.54 7.52
C GLY A 200 9.89 -9.47 6.34
N LEU A 201 8.90 -9.76 5.48
CA LEU A 201 9.05 -10.64 4.31
C LEU A 201 10.16 -10.13 3.38
N MET A 202 10.23 -8.81 3.13
CA MET A 202 11.39 -8.18 2.52
C MET A 202 12.46 -7.93 3.58
N SER A 203 13.16 -8.99 3.91
CA SER A 203 14.24 -9.03 4.91
C SER A 203 15.56 -8.45 4.36
N ALA A 204 16.56 -8.30 5.24
CA ALA A 204 17.91 -7.93 4.81
C ALA A 204 18.48 -8.88 3.75
N ALA A 205 18.20 -10.19 3.85
CA ALA A 205 18.61 -11.19 2.85
C ALA A 205 17.90 -10.97 1.50
N ALA A 206 16.60 -10.61 1.53
CA ALA A 206 15.85 -10.30 0.31
C ALA A 206 16.39 -9.04 -0.37
N PHE A 207 16.68 -7.97 0.38
CA PHE A 207 17.29 -6.75 -0.19
C PHE A 207 18.69 -7.02 -0.74
N ALA A 208 19.51 -7.80 -0.03
CA ALA A 208 20.86 -8.19 -0.49
C ALA A 208 20.83 -9.01 -1.79
N ALA A 209 19.75 -9.73 -2.06
CA ALA A 209 19.57 -10.56 -3.26
C ALA A 209 18.98 -9.78 -4.45
N MET A 210 18.56 -8.52 -4.30
CA MET A 210 18.05 -7.69 -5.40
C MET A 210 19.16 -7.40 -6.42
N LYS A 211 18.77 -7.22 -7.70
CA LYS A 211 19.69 -6.76 -8.73
C LYS A 211 20.24 -5.36 -8.40
N PRO A 212 21.47 -5.02 -8.79
CA PRO A 212 22.08 -3.71 -8.50
C PRO A 212 21.29 -2.52 -9.06
N LEU A 213 20.55 -2.68 -10.15
CA LEU A 213 19.73 -1.63 -10.76
C LEU A 213 18.23 -1.84 -10.51
N ALA A 214 17.86 -2.70 -9.55
CA ALA A 214 16.45 -2.92 -9.24
C ALA A 214 15.87 -1.79 -8.39
N TYR A 215 14.55 -1.67 -8.45
CA TYR A 215 13.76 -0.73 -7.67
C TYR A 215 12.84 -1.46 -6.70
N PHE A 216 12.65 -0.89 -5.53
CA PHE A 216 11.72 -1.38 -4.52
C PHE A 216 10.52 -0.44 -4.37
N ILE A 217 9.30 -0.97 -4.43
CA ILE A 217 8.06 -0.19 -4.29
C ILE A 217 7.20 -0.79 -3.18
N ASN A 218 6.77 0.03 -2.23
CA ASN A 218 5.89 -0.41 -1.15
C ASN A 218 4.62 0.43 -1.07
N VAL A 219 3.50 -0.17 -1.46
CA VAL A 219 2.12 0.37 -1.30
C VAL A 219 1.26 -0.55 -0.43
N ALA A 220 1.90 -1.42 0.35
CA ALA A 220 1.26 -2.40 1.23
C ALA A 220 1.16 -1.89 2.67
N ARG A 221 2.17 -2.21 3.49
CA ARG A 221 2.42 -1.71 4.84
C ARG A 221 3.92 -1.61 5.08
N GLY A 222 4.39 -0.62 5.84
CA GLY A 222 5.81 -0.44 6.11
C GLY A 222 6.45 -1.69 6.71
N ARG A 223 5.81 -2.31 7.69
CA ARG A 223 6.33 -3.50 8.40
C ARG A 223 6.37 -4.80 7.58
N VAL A 224 5.93 -4.81 6.33
CA VAL A 224 6.17 -5.93 5.42
C VAL A 224 7.64 -5.97 4.99
N ALA A 225 8.34 -4.85 5.05
CA ALA A 225 9.77 -4.74 4.79
C ALA A 225 10.54 -4.46 6.09
N ASP A 226 11.77 -4.95 6.16
CA ASP A 226 12.78 -4.49 7.13
C ASP A 226 13.28 -3.11 6.67
N GLU A 227 12.69 -2.06 7.26
CA GLU A 227 12.98 -0.66 6.88
C GLU A 227 14.44 -0.28 7.12
N ALA A 228 15.04 -0.78 8.21
CA ALA A 228 16.45 -0.52 8.50
C ALA A 228 17.38 -1.17 7.47
N ALA A 229 17.03 -2.37 7.00
CA ALA A 229 17.77 -3.03 5.93
C ALA A 229 17.60 -2.31 4.59
N LEU A 230 16.41 -1.81 4.28
CA LEU A 230 16.15 -1.01 3.08
C LEU A 230 17.00 0.26 3.08
N ILE A 231 17.03 1.02 4.19
CA ILE A 231 17.84 2.22 4.35
C ILE A 231 19.31 1.90 4.06
N LYS A 232 19.88 0.90 4.74
CA LYS A 232 21.28 0.48 4.51
C LYS A 232 21.54 0.06 3.07
N THR A 233 20.60 -0.60 2.42
CA THR A 233 20.70 -1.04 1.03
C THR A 233 20.76 0.15 0.07
N LEU A 234 19.92 1.17 0.32
CA LEU A 234 19.88 2.41 -0.46
C LEU A 234 21.13 3.27 -0.23
N GLU A 235 21.57 3.44 1.02
CA GLU A 235 22.81 4.17 1.38
C GLU A 235 24.05 3.55 0.73
N ALA A 236 24.08 2.23 0.67
CA ALA A 236 25.16 1.49 0.03
C ALA A 236 25.07 1.47 -1.52
N GLY A 237 24.04 2.08 -2.12
CA GLY A 237 23.81 2.07 -3.57
C GLY A 237 23.62 0.67 -4.16
N LYS A 238 23.13 -0.28 -3.36
CA LYS A 238 22.93 -1.69 -3.78
C LYS A 238 21.74 -1.85 -4.73
N ILE A 239 20.74 -0.98 -4.64
CA ILE A 239 19.61 -0.89 -5.55
C ILE A 239 19.49 0.53 -6.10
N ALA A 240 18.83 0.69 -7.24
CA ALA A 240 18.73 1.97 -7.94
C ALA A 240 17.85 2.99 -7.20
N GLY A 241 16.83 2.55 -6.47
CA GLY A 241 15.96 3.45 -5.72
C GLY A 241 14.72 2.77 -5.16
N ALA A 242 13.86 3.58 -4.54
CA ALA A 242 12.61 3.10 -3.97
C ALA A 242 11.46 4.11 -4.11
N GLY A 243 10.23 3.59 -4.23
CA GLY A 243 8.98 4.33 -4.11
C GLY A 243 8.20 3.83 -2.89
N ILE A 244 7.94 4.68 -1.91
CA ILE A 244 7.43 4.29 -0.60
C ILE A 244 6.18 5.10 -0.28
N ASP A 245 5.01 4.44 -0.23
CA ASP A 245 3.76 5.07 0.21
C ASP A 245 3.49 4.82 1.70
N VAL A 246 4.14 3.81 2.27
CA VAL A 246 3.93 3.36 3.66
C VAL A 246 5.25 3.11 4.37
N THR A 247 5.32 3.46 5.66
CA THR A 247 6.52 3.32 6.50
C THR A 247 6.22 2.54 7.78
N ALA A 248 7.26 2.11 8.49
CA ALA A 248 7.11 1.34 9.72
C ALA A 248 6.40 2.16 10.81
N ASP A 249 6.75 3.43 10.90
CA ASP A 249 6.12 4.42 11.76
C ASP A 249 5.47 5.50 10.89
N GLU A 250 4.18 5.77 11.14
CA GLU A 250 3.40 6.77 10.43
C GLU A 250 2.73 7.74 11.43
N PRO A 251 2.84 9.06 11.24
CA PRO A 251 3.57 9.77 10.16
C PRO A 251 5.07 9.50 10.17
N LEU A 252 5.71 9.50 8.98
CA LEU A 252 7.15 9.31 8.85
C LEU A 252 7.91 10.31 9.75
N PRO A 253 8.74 9.83 10.69
CA PRO A 253 9.48 10.70 11.60
C PRO A 253 10.35 11.73 10.85
N ALA A 254 10.42 12.95 11.37
CA ALA A 254 11.22 14.03 10.74
C ALA A 254 12.71 13.69 10.61
N ALA A 255 13.23 12.80 11.46
CA ALA A 255 14.61 12.34 11.44
C ALA A 255 14.85 11.17 10.46
N SER A 256 13.84 10.71 9.74
CA SER A 256 14.00 9.57 8.83
C SER A 256 14.95 9.94 7.68
N PRO A 257 15.92 9.06 7.34
CA PRO A 257 16.81 9.25 6.21
C PRO A 257 16.08 9.34 4.86
N PHE A 258 14.90 8.74 4.73
CA PHE A 258 14.13 8.77 3.49
C PHE A 258 13.83 10.16 2.97
N TRP A 259 13.72 11.17 3.87
CA TRP A 259 13.47 12.57 3.47
C TRP A 259 14.56 13.18 2.61
N THR A 260 15.81 12.71 2.76
CA THR A 260 16.99 13.30 2.12
C THR A 260 17.63 12.41 1.07
N MET A 261 17.12 11.19 0.87
CA MET A 261 17.63 10.26 -0.14
C MET A 261 17.10 10.62 -1.53
N PRO A 262 17.93 11.08 -2.48
CA PRO A 262 17.47 11.54 -3.80
C PRO A 262 16.90 10.40 -4.67
N GLN A 263 17.26 9.14 -4.39
CA GLN A 263 16.77 7.96 -5.08
C GLN A 263 15.48 7.39 -4.47
N VAL A 264 14.90 8.06 -3.46
CA VAL A 264 13.67 7.62 -2.80
C VAL A 264 12.55 8.62 -3.06
N LEU A 265 11.40 8.13 -3.50
CA LEU A 265 10.16 8.90 -3.58
C LEU A 265 9.22 8.43 -2.47
N VAL A 266 8.86 9.35 -1.56
CA VAL A 266 7.91 9.09 -0.48
C VAL A 266 6.56 9.74 -0.80
N THR A 267 5.47 9.00 -0.61
CA THR A 267 4.10 9.51 -0.58
C THR A 267 3.47 9.18 0.77
N PRO A 268 2.56 10.03 1.32
CA PRO A 268 2.16 9.95 2.72
C PRO A 268 0.94 9.03 2.93
N HIS A 269 1.05 7.74 2.57
CA HIS A 269 0.01 6.70 2.69
C HIS A 269 -1.29 7.09 1.97
N THR A 270 -1.17 7.64 0.76
CA THR A 270 -2.28 8.18 -0.02
C THR A 270 -2.65 7.35 -1.26
N ALA A 271 -2.01 6.19 -1.47
CA ALA A 271 -2.27 5.34 -2.63
C ALA A 271 -3.75 4.96 -2.82
N GLY A 272 -4.51 4.85 -1.73
CA GLY A 272 -5.94 4.54 -1.75
C GLY A 272 -6.86 5.75 -1.78
N GLU A 273 -6.33 6.96 -1.62
CA GLU A 273 -7.10 8.20 -1.46
C GLU A 273 -7.46 8.80 -2.82
N THR A 274 -8.74 8.78 -3.17
CA THR A 274 -9.23 9.32 -4.44
C THR A 274 -10.53 10.08 -4.26
N ARG A 275 -10.90 10.90 -5.25
CA ARG A 275 -12.17 11.63 -5.26
C ARG A 275 -13.39 10.71 -5.18
N ALA A 276 -13.29 9.48 -5.66
CA ALA A 276 -14.37 8.50 -5.71
C ALA A 276 -14.41 7.57 -4.48
N TYR A 277 -13.41 7.64 -3.59
CA TYR A 277 -13.24 6.68 -2.50
C TYR A 277 -14.46 6.55 -1.59
N GLU A 278 -14.99 7.69 -1.12
CA GLU A 278 -16.15 7.69 -0.23
C GLU A 278 -17.44 7.20 -0.90
N ASP A 279 -17.62 7.48 -2.20
CA ASP A 279 -18.76 6.96 -2.96
C ASP A 279 -18.68 5.45 -3.09
N MET A 280 -17.49 4.93 -3.40
CA MET A 280 -17.27 3.49 -3.50
C MET A 280 -17.47 2.78 -2.15
N CYS A 281 -16.98 3.35 -1.03
CA CYS A 281 -17.18 2.80 0.30
C CYS A 281 -18.66 2.80 0.72
N SER A 282 -19.46 3.71 0.19
CA SER A 282 -20.87 3.80 0.51
C SER A 282 -21.76 2.90 -0.37
N THR A 283 -21.22 2.30 -1.44
CA THR A 283 -21.94 1.41 -2.38
C THR A 283 -21.55 -0.06 -2.25
N SER A 284 -20.49 -0.36 -1.53
CA SER A 284 -20.02 -1.72 -1.21
C SER A 284 -20.67 -2.23 0.08
#